data_8ccebd80a4eea342bc60399bb0158d31
#
_entry.id   8ccebd80a4eea342bc60399bb0158d31
#
_cell.length_a   1.000
_cell.length_b   1.000
_cell.length_c   1.000
_cell.angle_alpha   90.00
_cell.angle_beta   90.00
_cell.angle_gamma   90.00
#
_symmetry.space_group_name_H-M   'P 1'
#
loop_
_entity.id
_entity.type
_entity.pdbx_description
1 polymer ?
#
loop_
_entity_poly.entity_id
_entity_poly.type
_entity_poly.pdbx_seq_one_letter_code
_entity_poly.pdbx_strand_id
1 'polypeptide(L)'
;MAASSDTGLDVTGGCLCGAVRYHAHTVNREGYYCHCRMCQLAFGNTRAAFFNLPKASVRWQGEPRYFRSSKFARRAFCGNCGTPLSFEYLESKHMDLSGGSLDEPSLLTPTSHFAIEKRVPNWHADDGLPGTRLDEHVKLTERWTQNYGSDVGVAAARET
;
A
#
# COMPACT_ATOMS: atom_id res chain seq x y z
N MET A 1 6.37 -28.91 24.90
CA MET A 1 6.27 -28.21 23.59
C MET A 1 5.15 -27.19 23.71
N ALA A 2 5.50 -25.93 23.90
CA ALA A 2 4.51 -24.85 23.93
C ALA A 2 4.03 -24.64 22.49
N ALA A 3 2.74 -24.87 22.23
CA ALA A 3 2.09 -24.42 21.02
C ALA A 3 2.24 -22.90 20.98
N SER A 4 2.93 -22.36 19.98
CA SER A 4 2.89 -20.94 19.69
C SER A 4 1.44 -20.62 19.38
N SER A 5 0.78 -19.89 20.30
CA SER A 5 -0.51 -19.31 20.01
C SER A 5 -0.31 -18.36 18.83
N ASP A 6 -0.70 -18.80 17.65
CA ASP A 6 -0.84 -17.91 16.51
C ASP A 6 -1.90 -16.86 16.92
N THR A 7 -1.43 -15.69 17.35
CA THR A 7 -2.28 -14.55 17.73
C THR A 7 -2.65 -13.74 16.49
N GLY A 8 -2.69 -14.40 15.33
CA GLY A 8 -3.06 -13.79 14.08
C GLY A 8 -4.47 -13.19 14.09
N LEU A 9 -4.66 -12.23 13.23
CA LEU A 9 -5.90 -11.49 13.04
C LEU A 9 -6.45 -11.79 11.64
N ASP A 10 -7.70 -12.19 11.58
CA ASP A 10 -8.46 -12.24 10.34
C ASP A 10 -9.04 -10.85 10.04
N VAL A 11 -8.75 -10.35 8.86
CA VAL A 11 -9.26 -9.07 8.37
C VAL A 11 -10.06 -9.29 7.11
N THR A 12 -11.15 -8.56 6.99
CA THR A 12 -11.97 -8.51 5.79
C THR A 12 -12.05 -7.09 5.26
N GLY A 13 -12.32 -6.98 3.99
CA GLY A 13 -12.48 -5.69 3.35
C GLY A 13 -12.90 -5.83 1.90
N GLY A 14 -12.92 -4.73 1.19
CA GLY A 14 -13.27 -4.71 -0.22
C GLY A 14 -13.64 -3.34 -0.73
N CYS A 15 -14.27 -3.32 -1.88
CA CYS A 15 -14.63 -2.10 -2.57
C CYS A 15 -16.00 -1.55 -2.13
N LEU A 16 -16.23 -0.28 -2.41
CA LEU A 16 -17.47 0.43 -2.08
C LEU A 16 -18.73 -0.26 -2.61
N CYS A 17 -18.69 -0.79 -3.84
CA CYS A 17 -19.85 -1.44 -4.45
C CYS A 17 -20.04 -2.92 -4.08
N GLY A 18 -19.09 -3.51 -3.33
CA GLY A 18 -19.14 -4.92 -2.92
C GLY A 18 -18.74 -5.95 -3.98
N ALA A 19 -18.46 -5.54 -5.23
CA ALA A 19 -18.11 -6.47 -6.31
C ALA A 19 -16.75 -7.18 -6.10
N VAL A 20 -15.83 -6.56 -5.36
CA VAL A 20 -14.55 -7.13 -4.99
C VAL A 20 -14.42 -7.11 -3.48
N ARG A 21 -14.22 -8.28 -2.91
CA ARG A 21 -14.01 -8.47 -1.48
C ARG A 21 -12.71 -9.22 -1.25
N TYR A 22 -12.18 -9.15 -0.05
CA TYR A 22 -11.07 -9.99 0.36
C TYR A 22 -11.20 -10.44 1.82
N HIS A 23 -10.56 -11.56 2.09
CA HIS A 23 -10.25 -12.04 3.43
C HIS A 23 -8.73 -12.23 3.50
N ALA A 24 -8.12 -11.79 4.56
CA ALA A 24 -6.69 -11.96 4.79
C ALA A 24 -6.41 -12.32 6.24
N HIS A 25 -5.34 -13.09 6.45
CA HIS A 25 -4.81 -13.40 7.77
C HIS A 25 -3.47 -12.70 7.97
N THR A 26 -3.30 -12.03 9.10
CA THR A 26 -2.06 -11.33 9.45
C THR A 26 -1.76 -11.41 10.93
N VAL A 27 -0.50 -11.49 11.28
CA VAL A 27 -0.02 -11.35 12.66
C VAL A 27 0.40 -9.91 12.97
N ASN A 28 0.51 -9.08 11.92
CA ASN A 28 0.94 -7.68 12.03
C ASN A 28 -0.26 -6.73 11.90
N ARG A 29 -0.39 -5.80 12.85
CA ARG A 29 -1.40 -4.73 12.83
C ARG A 29 -0.81 -3.36 12.48
N GLU A 30 0.49 -3.31 12.26
CA GLU A 30 1.16 -2.05 11.94
C GLU A 30 0.96 -1.69 10.48
N GLY A 31 0.62 -0.44 10.28
CA GLY A 31 0.50 0.15 8.97
C GLY A 31 1.43 1.35 8.80
N TYR A 32 1.36 1.97 7.63
CA TYR A 32 2.09 3.19 7.35
C TYR A 32 1.30 4.11 6.43
N TYR A 33 1.64 5.39 6.47
CA TYR A 33 1.13 6.37 5.53
C TYR A 33 2.15 6.61 4.42
N CYS A 34 1.72 6.53 3.17
CA CYS A 34 2.54 6.86 2.02
C CYS A 34 2.13 8.21 1.43
N HIS A 35 3.09 9.14 1.34
CA HIS A 35 2.88 10.48 0.79
C HIS A 35 3.39 10.64 -0.64
N CYS A 36 3.93 9.59 -1.27
CA CYS A 36 4.48 9.72 -2.62
C CYS A 36 3.40 10.17 -3.62
N ARG A 37 3.80 10.90 -4.67
CA ARG A 37 2.86 11.47 -5.63
C ARG A 37 2.00 10.41 -6.31
N MET A 38 2.54 9.23 -6.59
CA MET A 38 1.77 8.13 -7.18
C MET A 38 0.66 7.64 -6.26
N CYS A 39 0.91 7.54 -4.94
CA CYS A 39 -0.13 7.18 -3.99
C CYS A 39 -1.17 8.28 -3.83
N GLN A 40 -0.77 9.56 -3.81
CA GLN A 40 -1.69 10.68 -3.80
C GLN A 40 -2.65 10.61 -5.00
N LEU A 41 -2.13 10.39 -6.20
CA LEU A 41 -2.93 10.29 -7.43
C LEU A 41 -3.81 9.03 -7.44
N ALA A 42 -3.26 7.88 -7.04
CA ALA A 42 -3.99 6.62 -7.05
C ALA A 42 -5.17 6.59 -6.06
N PHE A 43 -5.08 7.35 -4.98
CA PHE A 43 -6.11 7.41 -3.93
C PHE A 43 -6.96 8.68 -3.98
N GLY A 44 -6.58 9.67 -4.81
CA GLY A 44 -7.25 10.97 -4.82
C GLY A 44 -7.19 11.68 -3.46
N ASN A 45 -6.09 11.49 -2.72
CA ASN A 45 -5.90 11.98 -1.36
C ASN A 45 -4.46 12.48 -1.15
N THR A 46 -4.20 13.14 -0.04
CA THR A 46 -2.87 13.65 0.32
C THR A 46 -1.90 12.56 0.78
N ARG A 47 -2.43 11.40 1.18
CA ARG A 47 -1.68 10.21 1.59
C ARG A 47 -2.54 8.96 1.41
N ALA A 48 -1.91 7.81 1.32
CA ALA A 48 -2.55 6.50 1.38
C ALA A 48 -2.15 5.80 2.67
N ALA A 49 -3.09 5.11 3.31
CA ALA A 49 -2.80 4.22 4.43
C ALA A 49 -2.68 2.79 3.89
N PHE A 50 -1.61 2.11 4.30
CA PHE A 50 -1.33 0.73 3.90
C PHE A 50 -0.94 -0.14 5.08
N PHE A 51 -1.15 -1.44 4.94
CA PHE A 51 -0.51 -2.43 5.79
C PHE A 51 0.02 -3.58 4.95
N ASN A 52 1.20 -4.06 5.32
CA ASN A 52 1.94 -5.06 4.58
C ASN A 52 1.65 -6.46 5.11
N LEU A 53 1.41 -7.40 4.19
CA LEU A 53 1.16 -8.80 4.52
C LEU A 53 1.59 -9.73 3.38
N PRO A 54 1.78 -11.04 3.64
CA PRO A 54 2.07 -11.99 2.57
C PRO A 54 0.93 -12.08 1.55
N LYS A 55 1.25 -12.06 0.27
CA LYS A 55 0.25 -12.26 -0.80
C LYS A 55 -0.54 -13.56 -0.63
N ALA A 56 0.14 -14.61 -0.16
CA ALA A 56 -0.47 -15.92 0.05
C ALA A 56 -1.55 -15.94 1.15
N SER A 57 -1.57 -14.93 2.03
CA SER A 57 -2.59 -14.81 3.06
C SER A 57 -3.86 -14.09 2.60
N VAL A 58 -3.86 -13.52 1.39
CA VAL A 58 -5.00 -12.78 0.84
C VAL A 58 -5.81 -13.68 -0.09
N ARG A 59 -7.10 -13.79 0.19
CA ARG A 59 -8.06 -14.48 -0.67
C ARG A 59 -9.06 -13.48 -1.21
N TRP A 60 -9.04 -13.30 -2.52
CA TRP A 60 -9.99 -12.45 -3.23
C TRP A 60 -11.30 -13.17 -3.49
N GLN A 61 -12.38 -12.42 -3.39
CA GLN A 61 -13.72 -12.79 -3.80
C GLN A 61 -14.18 -11.73 -4.81
N GLY A 62 -14.49 -12.14 -6.04
CA GLY A 62 -14.52 -11.26 -7.20
C GLY A 62 -13.11 -10.99 -7.76
N GLU A 63 -13.04 -10.32 -8.89
CA GLU A 63 -11.79 -10.08 -9.61
C GLU A 63 -11.39 -8.60 -9.57
N PRO A 64 -10.35 -8.21 -8.82
CA PRO A 64 -9.80 -6.87 -8.91
C PRO A 64 -9.14 -6.66 -10.26
N ARG A 65 -9.22 -5.46 -10.81
CA ARG A 65 -8.38 -5.02 -11.92
C ARG A 65 -7.03 -4.53 -11.42
N TYR A 66 -6.03 -4.60 -12.28
CA TYR A 66 -4.67 -4.17 -11.97
C TYR A 66 -4.19 -3.10 -12.94
N PHE A 67 -3.61 -2.05 -12.38
CA PHE A 67 -2.89 -1.02 -13.12
C PHE A 67 -1.39 -1.16 -12.84
N ARG A 68 -0.59 -1.29 -13.91
CA ARG A 68 0.87 -1.25 -13.83
C ARG A 68 1.30 0.19 -13.54
N SER A 69 1.51 0.51 -12.28
CA SER A 69 1.89 1.87 -11.87
C SER A 69 3.37 2.18 -12.09
N SER A 70 4.18 1.15 -12.37
CA SER A 70 5.59 1.27 -12.76
C SER A 70 6.06 -0.01 -13.44
N LYS A 71 7.30 -0.05 -13.92
CA LYS A 71 7.89 -1.27 -14.52
C LYS A 71 7.96 -2.45 -13.53
N PHE A 72 7.96 -2.18 -12.22
CA PHE A 72 8.16 -3.18 -11.18
C PHE A 72 7.01 -3.26 -10.16
N ALA A 73 5.92 -2.50 -10.33
CA ALA A 73 4.80 -2.49 -9.39
C ALA A 73 3.45 -2.37 -10.07
N ARG A 74 2.42 -2.88 -9.39
CA ARG A 74 1.02 -2.76 -9.81
C ARG A 74 0.11 -2.44 -8.62
N ARG A 75 -1.09 -1.96 -8.94
CA ARG A 75 -2.14 -1.61 -7.98
C ARG A 75 -3.42 -2.31 -8.34
N ALA A 76 -4.04 -2.95 -7.35
CA ALA A 76 -5.37 -3.50 -7.51
C ALA A 76 -6.43 -2.44 -7.22
N PHE A 77 -7.50 -2.47 -7.97
CA PHE A 77 -8.67 -1.61 -7.78
C PHE A 77 -9.93 -2.33 -8.26
N CYS A 78 -11.07 -1.88 -7.80
CA CYS A 78 -12.35 -2.38 -8.31
C CYS A 78 -12.63 -1.79 -9.70
N GLY A 79 -12.80 -2.65 -10.71
CA GLY A 79 -13.11 -2.20 -12.06
C GLY A 79 -14.49 -1.58 -12.23
N ASN A 80 -15.38 -1.75 -11.24
CA ASN A 80 -16.75 -1.22 -11.27
C ASN A 80 -16.86 0.15 -10.58
N CYS A 81 -16.33 0.31 -9.37
CA CYS A 81 -16.46 1.54 -8.60
C CYS A 81 -15.17 2.32 -8.39
N GLY A 82 -14.03 1.79 -8.84
CA GLY A 82 -12.74 2.47 -8.76
C GLY A 82 -12.05 2.43 -7.39
N THR A 83 -12.63 1.79 -6.37
CA THR A 83 -12.00 1.71 -5.04
C THR A 83 -10.60 1.13 -5.13
N PRO A 84 -9.54 1.83 -4.67
CA PRO A 84 -8.18 1.29 -4.60
C PRO A 84 -8.08 0.23 -3.49
N LEU A 85 -7.50 -0.92 -3.80
CA LEU A 85 -7.50 -2.08 -2.91
C LEU A 85 -6.10 -2.47 -2.44
N SER A 86 -5.10 -2.43 -3.32
CA SER A 86 -3.74 -2.82 -2.95
C SER A 86 -2.65 -2.17 -3.80
N PHE A 87 -1.44 -2.27 -3.28
CA PHE A 87 -0.19 -2.02 -3.99
C PHE A 87 0.73 -3.23 -3.82
N GLU A 88 1.48 -3.60 -4.86
CA GLU A 88 2.47 -4.67 -4.75
C GLU A 88 3.63 -4.50 -5.73
N TYR A 89 4.82 -4.88 -5.28
CA TYR A 89 5.93 -5.14 -6.19
C TYR A 89 5.74 -6.50 -6.85
N LEU A 90 6.08 -6.61 -8.14
CA LEU A 90 5.81 -7.82 -8.93
C LEU A 90 6.58 -9.03 -8.40
N GLU A 91 7.84 -8.81 -8.04
CA GLU A 91 8.74 -9.86 -7.52
C GLU A 91 8.59 -10.14 -6.03
N SER A 92 7.87 -9.29 -5.29
CA SER A 92 7.70 -9.46 -3.85
C SER A 92 6.70 -10.56 -3.52
N LYS A 93 6.95 -11.28 -2.45
CA LYS A 93 5.98 -12.22 -1.83
C LYS A 93 4.95 -11.50 -0.96
N HIS A 94 5.11 -10.18 -0.74
CA HIS A 94 4.23 -9.35 0.06
C HIS A 94 3.48 -8.35 -0.81
N MET A 95 2.37 -7.88 -0.29
CA MET A 95 1.57 -6.80 -0.83
C MET A 95 1.12 -5.87 0.29
N ASP A 96 0.74 -4.67 -0.09
CA ASP A 96 0.16 -3.68 0.81
C ASP A 96 -1.32 -3.57 0.52
N LEU A 97 -2.18 -3.93 1.47
CA LEU A 97 -3.61 -3.67 1.37
C LEU A 97 -3.90 -2.23 1.78
N SER A 98 -4.87 -1.63 1.11
CA SER A 98 -5.38 -0.30 1.44
C SER A 98 -6.09 -0.32 2.79
N GLY A 99 -5.61 0.47 3.74
CA GLY A 99 -6.24 0.58 5.07
C GLY A 99 -7.68 1.09 5.00
N GLY A 100 -7.97 1.98 4.04
CA GLY A 100 -9.32 2.49 3.84
C GLY A 100 -10.31 1.50 3.21
N SER A 101 -9.84 0.37 2.69
CA SER A 101 -10.70 -0.70 2.16
C SER A 101 -11.03 -1.80 3.18
N LEU A 102 -10.48 -1.74 4.39
CA LEU A 102 -10.86 -2.63 5.49
C LEU A 102 -12.30 -2.39 5.93
N ASP A 103 -13.02 -3.44 6.27
CA ASP A 103 -14.34 -3.32 6.88
C ASP A 103 -14.26 -2.67 8.27
N GLU A 104 -13.16 -2.93 8.99
CA GLU A 104 -12.86 -2.34 10.29
C GLU A 104 -11.47 -1.69 10.26
N PRO A 105 -11.36 -0.44 9.81
CA PRO A 105 -10.06 0.25 9.69
C PRO A 105 -9.32 0.43 11.03
N SER A 106 -10.04 0.43 12.15
CA SER A 106 -9.45 0.57 13.49
C SER A 106 -8.57 -0.61 13.91
N LEU A 107 -8.66 -1.74 13.20
CA LEU A 107 -7.76 -2.89 13.38
C LEU A 107 -6.31 -2.60 12.98
N LEU A 108 -6.10 -1.58 12.16
CA LEU A 108 -4.81 -1.14 11.69
C LEU A 108 -4.32 0.07 12.48
N THR A 109 -3.07 0.01 12.93
CA THR A 109 -2.39 1.13 13.59
C THR A 109 -1.25 1.64 12.73
N PRO A 110 -1.36 2.78 12.07
CA PRO A 110 -0.23 3.39 11.37
C PRO A 110 0.86 3.79 12.36
N THR A 111 2.09 3.36 12.10
CA THR A 111 3.26 3.57 12.98
C THR A 111 4.35 4.40 12.33
N SER A 112 4.21 4.73 11.05
CA SER A 112 5.23 5.49 10.31
C SER A 112 4.68 6.22 9.09
N HIS A 113 5.50 7.15 8.59
CA HIS A 113 5.28 7.84 7.33
C HIS A 113 6.38 7.51 6.32
N PHE A 114 6.00 7.34 5.07
CA PHE A 114 6.89 7.11 3.95
C PHE A 114 6.77 8.25 2.92
N ALA A 115 7.89 8.61 2.28
CA ALA A 115 7.98 9.71 1.31
C ALA A 115 7.57 11.07 1.92
N ILE A 116 8.13 11.39 3.07
CA ILE A 116 7.77 12.57 3.87
C ILE A 116 8.07 13.90 3.15
N GLU A 117 9.06 13.91 2.27
CA GLU A 117 9.41 15.08 1.44
C GLU A 117 8.33 15.41 0.39
N LYS A 118 7.35 14.52 0.20
CA LYS A 118 6.21 14.70 -0.72
C LYS A 118 4.91 15.06 0.03
N ARG A 119 4.98 15.28 1.33
CA ARG A 119 3.83 15.79 2.09
C ARG A 119 3.31 17.08 1.47
N VAL A 120 1.98 17.18 1.37
CA VAL A 120 1.35 18.41 0.90
C VAL A 120 1.38 19.43 2.05
N PRO A 121 2.04 20.57 1.86
CA PRO A 121 2.10 21.59 2.91
C PRO A 121 0.71 21.99 3.39
N ASN A 122 0.56 22.22 4.68
CA ASN A 122 -0.69 22.66 5.34
C ASN A 122 -1.86 21.64 5.34
N TRP A 123 -1.66 20.44 4.79
CA TRP A 123 -2.71 19.42 4.70
C TRP A 123 -2.49 18.23 5.63
N HIS A 124 -1.50 18.27 6.48
CA HIS A 124 -1.24 17.24 7.47
C HIS A 124 -1.05 17.85 8.86
N ALA A 125 -1.51 17.16 9.88
CA ALA A 125 -1.11 17.41 11.26
C ALA A 125 0.15 16.61 11.58
N ASP A 126 1.02 17.16 12.39
CA ASP A 126 2.13 16.41 12.97
C ASP A 126 1.58 15.47 14.03
N ASP A 127 1.71 14.19 13.79
CA ASP A 127 1.26 13.12 14.69
C ASP A 127 2.42 12.47 15.46
N GLY A 128 3.64 13.01 15.30
CA GLY A 128 4.85 12.53 15.96
C GLY A 128 5.38 11.18 15.44
N LEU A 129 4.78 10.61 14.39
CA LEU A 129 5.24 9.33 13.82
C LEU A 129 6.53 9.50 13.03
N PRO A 130 7.45 8.51 13.09
CA PRO A 130 8.67 8.54 12.30
C PRO A 130 8.37 8.54 10.81
N GLY A 131 9.21 9.21 10.04
CA GLY A 131 9.05 9.33 8.59
C GLY A 131 10.35 8.99 7.85
N THR A 132 10.20 8.42 6.67
CA THR A 132 11.29 8.08 5.74
C THR A 132 11.09 8.79 4.41
N ARG A 133 12.16 9.35 3.87
CA ARG A 133 12.19 9.94 2.52
C ARG A 133 12.28 8.84 1.46
N LEU A 134 11.85 9.12 0.23
CA LEU A 134 11.98 8.18 -0.90
C LEU A 134 13.44 7.80 -1.17
N ASP A 135 14.34 8.79 -1.17
CA ASP A 135 15.76 8.62 -1.45
C ASP A 135 16.52 7.89 -0.32
N GLU A 136 15.96 7.81 0.87
CA GLU A 136 16.51 7.05 2.00
C GLU A 136 16.09 5.57 1.99
N HIS A 137 15.13 5.18 1.15
CA HIS A 137 14.64 3.80 1.11
C HIS A 137 15.46 2.95 0.13
N VAL A 138 16.49 2.27 0.63
CA VAL A 138 17.52 1.54 -0.15
C VAL A 138 16.89 0.62 -1.21
N LYS A 139 16.00 -0.29 -0.83
CA LYS A 139 15.40 -1.24 -1.78
C LYS A 139 14.59 -0.58 -2.88
N LEU A 140 13.96 0.56 -2.61
CA LEU A 140 13.21 1.29 -3.63
C LEU A 140 14.16 2.00 -4.59
N THR A 141 15.21 2.65 -4.08
CA THR A 141 16.21 3.31 -4.91
C THR A 141 16.93 2.32 -5.83
N GLU A 142 17.31 1.15 -5.32
CA GLU A 142 17.88 0.07 -6.13
C GLU A 142 16.95 -0.38 -7.25
N ARG A 143 15.68 -0.68 -6.96
CA ARG A 143 14.67 -1.05 -7.97
C ARG A 143 14.49 0.05 -9.01
N TRP A 144 14.44 1.29 -8.56
CA TRP A 144 14.27 2.43 -9.45
C TRP A 144 15.43 2.58 -10.42
N THR A 145 16.66 2.58 -9.90
CA THR A 145 17.88 2.67 -10.71
C THR A 145 18.00 1.52 -11.70
N GLN A 146 17.71 0.27 -11.27
CA GLN A 146 17.74 -0.90 -12.15
C GLN A 146 16.74 -0.82 -13.30
N ASN A 147 15.56 -0.23 -13.09
CA ASN A 147 14.49 -0.20 -14.09
C ASN A 147 14.47 1.07 -14.96
N TYR A 148 14.97 2.19 -14.44
CA TYR A 148 14.88 3.49 -15.11
C TYR A 148 16.24 4.17 -15.33
N GLY A 149 17.30 3.71 -14.67
CA GLY A 149 18.64 4.32 -14.77
C GLY A 149 18.72 5.76 -14.23
N SER A 150 17.78 6.14 -13.36
CA SER A 150 17.68 7.49 -12.81
C SER A 150 17.40 7.47 -11.31
N ASP A 151 17.46 8.63 -10.68
CA ASP A 151 17.16 8.79 -9.26
C ASP A 151 15.66 8.54 -8.98
N VAL A 152 15.39 8.00 -7.78
CA VAL A 152 14.04 7.71 -7.34
C VAL A 152 13.17 8.96 -7.31
N GLY A 153 11.96 8.85 -7.88
CA GLY A 153 10.99 9.94 -7.90
C GLY A 153 11.13 10.92 -9.07
N VAL A 154 12.12 10.72 -9.96
CA VAL A 154 12.23 11.49 -11.20
C VAL A 154 11.39 10.82 -12.29
N ALA A 155 10.28 11.42 -12.62
CA ALA A 155 9.51 11.37 -13.88
C ALA A 155 9.22 10.03 -14.58
N ALA A 156 9.23 8.87 -13.94
CA ALA A 156 8.76 7.62 -14.56
C ALA A 156 7.22 7.50 -14.64
N ALA A 157 6.49 8.44 -14.09
CA ALA A 157 5.03 8.36 -13.94
C ALA A 157 4.22 8.70 -15.21
N ARG A 158 4.85 8.90 -16.36
CA ARG A 158 4.16 9.34 -17.59
C ARG A 158 4.59 8.63 -18.87
N GLU A 159 5.18 7.46 -18.79
CA GLU A 159 5.30 6.59 -19.97
C GLU A 159 4.03 5.73 -20.06
N THR A 160 2.98 6.32 -20.61
CA THR A 160 1.82 5.61 -21.17
C THR A 160 2.11 5.24 -22.61
#